data_c018691e4784dd0eac17266c61a83e80
#
_entry.id   c018691e4784dd0eac17266c61a83e80
#
_cell.length_a   1.000
_cell.length_b   1.000
_cell.length_c   1.000
_cell.angle_alpha   90.00
_cell.angle_beta   90.00
_cell.angle_gamma   90.00
#
_symmetry.space_group_name_H-M   'P 1'
#
loop_
_entity.id
_entity.type
_entity.pdbx_description
1 polymer ?
#
loop_
_entity_poly.entity_id
_entity_poly.type
_entity_poly.pdbx_seq_one_letter_code
_entity_poly.pdbx_strand_id
1 'polypeptide(L)'
;MGWEYEDLFNNRITGDGSFLEEPSFIQVGRMGYRRRTTVSGPRIDAEVFPVFGRNQRGDLRRAKSQITREAQQRANDERSRIHLIQLVEANFSEKDVSITLSYEGRPPEPERVDKDIRNFIARVKRARRKAGLDDLKYIYAIGGDEMPAAGYSGKRPHVHMIMNGGIDRDTLEAIWAKGRANCDRLQPRDEGLGGIAVYFTRQKQDRPERPGVKKWRGSRNLKQPVRRSRDARMPNSRVKRIARDFRNEAKDVMEKLYPGYQLQDVQVRYSDIVDGVYIRCVLRRRR
;
A
#
# COMPACT_ATOMS: atom_id res chain seq x y z
N MET A 1 -17.95 -9.31 -12.61
CA MET A 1 -16.67 -9.01 -11.99
C MET A 1 -15.78 -8.44 -13.09
N GLY A 2 -15.39 -7.17 -12.97
CA GLY A 2 -14.45 -6.54 -13.88
C GLY A 2 -13.05 -7.07 -13.57
N TRP A 3 -12.26 -7.29 -14.61
CA TRP A 3 -10.84 -7.58 -14.47
C TRP A 3 -10.17 -6.36 -13.88
N GLU A 4 -9.47 -6.55 -12.79
CA GLU A 4 -8.58 -5.52 -12.28
C GLU A 4 -7.27 -5.60 -13.06
N TYR A 5 -6.74 -4.46 -13.45
CA TYR A 5 -5.58 -4.43 -14.33
C TYR A 5 -4.32 -5.03 -13.69
N GLU A 6 -4.23 -4.99 -12.34
CA GLU A 6 -3.18 -5.65 -11.58
C GLU A 6 -3.15 -7.17 -11.71
N ASP A 7 -4.27 -7.79 -12.10
CA ASP A 7 -4.35 -9.24 -12.32
C ASP A 7 -3.53 -9.71 -13.52
N LEU A 8 -3.04 -8.78 -14.35
CA LEU A 8 -2.34 -9.05 -15.59
C LEU A 8 -0.85 -8.71 -15.55
N PHE A 9 -0.31 -8.30 -14.41
CA PHE A 9 1.09 -7.94 -14.28
C PHE A 9 2.00 -9.08 -13.84
N ASN A 10 3.06 -9.27 -14.61
CA ASN A 10 4.36 -9.71 -14.10
C ASN A 10 5.20 -8.47 -13.83
N ASN A 11 5.71 -8.33 -12.61
CA ASN A 11 6.35 -7.13 -12.07
C ASN A 11 7.68 -6.75 -12.78
N ARG A 12 7.69 -6.48 -14.08
CA ARG A 12 8.82 -5.82 -14.72
C ARG A 12 8.61 -4.32 -14.65
N ILE A 13 9.22 -3.68 -13.65
CA ILE A 13 9.38 -2.24 -13.60
C ILE A 13 10.58 -1.93 -14.47
N THR A 14 10.37 -1.34 -15.64
CA THR A 14 11.46 -0.73 -16.40
C THR A 14 11.68 0.67 -15.83
N GLY A 15 12.53 0.78 -14.79
CA GLY A 15 12.89 2.06 -14.16
C GLY A 15 13.79 2.94 -15.01
N ASP A 16 14.43 2.40 -16.04
CA ASP A 16 15.44 3.09 -16.87
C ASP A 16 15.02 3.33 -18.32
N GLY A 17 13.79 2.91 -18.72
CA GLY A 17 13.30 3.08 -20.08
C GLY A 17 13.97 2.15 -21.12
N SER A 18 14.82 1.20 -20.71
CA SER A 18 15.36 0.21 -21.61
C SER A 18 14.30 -0.83 -21.96
N PHE A 19 13.92 -0.89 -23.20
CA PHE A 19 13.11 -1.98 -23.76
C PHE A 19 13.99 -3.22 -23.87
N LEU A 20 13.90 -4.10 -22.88
CA LEU A 20 14.35 -5.47 -23.07
C LEU A 20 13.29 -6.17 -23.94
N GLU A 21 13.73 -6.89 -24.94
CA GLU A 21 13.00 -7.71 -25.93
C GLU A 21 11.46 -7.66 -25.85
N GLU A 22 10.80 -7.39 -26.97
CA GLU A 22 9.32 -7.38 -27.03
C GLU A 22 8.78 -8.69 -26.45
N PRO A 23 8.04 -8.63 -25.33
CA PRO A 23 7.48 -9.83 -24.75
C PRO A 23 6.44 -10.43 -25.70
N SER A 24 6.41 -11.75 -25.83
CA SER A 24 5.38 -12.46 -26.59
C SER A 24 4.02 -12.32 -25.90
N PHE A 25 3.20 -11.39 -26.34
CA PHE A 25 1.86 -11.19 -25.79
C PHE A 25 0.82 -12.07 -26.50
N ILE A 26 -0.21 -12.43 -25.75
CA ILE A 26 -1.50 -12.74 -26.36
C ILE A 26 -2.08 -11.43 -26.87
N GLN A 27 -2.17 -11.27 -28.20
CA GLN A 27 -2.81 -10.10 -28.78
C GLN A 27 -4.29 -10.08 -28.45
N VAL A 28 -4.66 -9.16 -27.57
CA VAL A 28 -6.06 -8.87 -27.24
C VAL A 28 -6.38 -7.50 -27.81
N GLY A 29 -7.29 -7.43 -28.79
CA GLY A 29 -7.65 -6.17 -29.46
C GLY A 29 -8.08 -5.11 -28.46
N ARG A 30 -7.37 -4.01 -28.40
CA ARG A 30 -7.56 -2.91 -27.44
C ARG A 30 -8.54 -1.88 -27.98
N MET A 31 -9.54 -1.49 -27.17
CA MET A 31 -10.49 -0.44 -27.52
C MET A 31 -10.06 0.97 -27.11
N GLY A 32 -9.10 1.12 -26.23
CA GLY A 32 -8.63 2.42 -25.72
C GLY A 32 -8.11 2.34 -24.30
N TYR A 33 -7.90 3.50 -23.67
CA TYR A 33 -7.45 3.60 -22.30
C TYR A 33 -8.45 4.32 -21.42
N ARG A 34 -8.51 3.91 -20.16
CA ARG A 34 -9.23 4.62 -19.09
C ARG A 34 -8.27 5.00 -17.98
N ARG A 35 -8.65 6.02 -17.24
CA ARG A 35 -7.94 6.51 -16.06
C ARG A 35 -8.85 6.39 -14.85
N ARG A 36 -8.38 5.64 -13.87
CA ARG A 36 -8.99 5.50 -12.53
C ARG A 36 -8.34 6.51 -11.58
N THR A 37 -9.11 7.09 -10.68
CA THR A 37 -8.60 8.03 -9.69
C THR A 37 -9.03 7.59 -8.30
N THR A 38 -8.07 7.45 -7.40
CA THR A 38 -8.29 7.20 -5.97
C THR A 38 -7.73 8.37 -5.16
N VAL A 39 -8.54 8.94 -4.28
CA VAL A 39 -8.16 10.08 -3.43
C VAL A 39 -8.01 9.60 -1.99
N SER A 40 -6.89 9.94 -1.36
CA SER A 40 -6.50 9.51 -0.02
C SER A 40 -5.89 10.71 0.74
N GLY A 41 -6.74 11.54 1.34
CA GLY A 41 -6.29 12.79 1.97
C GLY A 41 -5.61 13.72 0.96
N PRO A 42 -4.33 14.10 1.17
CA PRO A 42 -3.58 14.94 0.26
C PRO A 42 -3.04 14.21 -0.98
N ARG A 43 -3.19 12.89 -1.05
CA ARG A 43 -2.66 12.01 -2.10
C ARG A 43 -3.73 11.66 -3.13
N ILE A 44 -3.33 11.63 -4.40
CA ILE A 44 -4.08 11.02 -5.51
C ILE A 44 -3.24 9.90 -6.11
N ASP A 45 -3.83 8.72 -6.28
CA ASP A 45 -3.34 7.67 -7.15
C ASP A 45 -4.16 7.69 -8.45
N ALA A 46 -3.49 7.90 -9.59
CA ALA A 46 -4.09 7.89 -10.91
C ALA A 46 -3.53 6.71 -11.70
N GLU A 47 -4.40 5.77 -12.07
CA GLU A 47 -4.05 4.55 -12.81
C GLU A 47 -4.61 4.63 -14.21
N VAL A 48 -3.77 4.48 -15.24
CA VAL A 48 -4.15 4.41 -16.65
C VAL A 48 -3.96 2.98 -17.13
N PHE A 49 -5.01 2.41 -17.72
CA PHE A 49 -5.02 1.01 -18.14
C PHE A 49 -5.79 0.83 -19.45
N PRO A 50 -5.44 -0.20 -20.27
CA PRO A 50 -6.17 -0.51 -21.48
C PRO A 50 -7.54 -1.11 -21.19
N VAL A 51 -8.49 -0.86 -22.09
CA VAL A 51 -9.83 -1.45 -22.07
C VAL A 51 -10.03 -2.28 -23.31
N PHE A 52 -10.46 -3.51 -23.13
CA PHE A 52 -10.65 -4.50 -24.18
C PHE A 52 -12.13 -4.70 -24.54
N GLY A 53 -12.41 -5.09 -25.77
CA GLY A 53 -13.76 -5.30 -26.25
C GLY A 53 -14.46 -6.53 -25.65
N ARG A 54 -15.80 -6.54 -25.74
CA ARG A 54 -16.61 -7.66 -25.22
C ARG A 54 -16.32 -8.99 -25.92
N ASN A 55 -15.96 -8.95 -27.20
CA ASN A 55 -15.71 -10.15 -28.02
C ASN A 55 -14.41 -10.88 -27.65
N GLN A 56 -13.58 -10.33 -26.77
CA GLN A 56 -12.27 -10.83 -26.41
C GLN A 56 -12.22 -11.51 -25.02
N ARG A 57 -13.38 -11.85 -24.47
CA ARG A 57 -13.45 -12.51 -23.15
C ARG A 57 -12.72 -13.86 -23.10
N GLY A 58 -12.70 -14.59 -24.22
CA GLY A 58 -11.98 -15.86 -24.35
C GLY A 58 -10.46 -15.68 -24.24
N ASP A 59 -9.93 -14.67 -24.93
CA ASP A 59 -8.50 -14.36 -24.93
C ASP A 59 -8.04 -13.83 -23.56
N LEU A 60 -8.85 -12.99 -22.92
CA LEU A 60 -8.58 -12.52 -21.56
C LEU A 60 -8.61 -13.67 -20.54
N ARG A 61 -9.50 -14.64 -20.69
CA ARG A 61 -9.52 -15.85 -19.82
C ARG A 61 -8.25 -16.68 -20.03
N ARG A 62 -7.82 -16.87 -21.28
CA ARG A 62 -6.57 -17.55 -21.62
C ARG A 62 -5.36 -16.82 -21.06
N ALA A 63 -5.31 -15.50 -21.21
CA ALA A 63 -4.27 -14.67 -20.60
C ALA A 63 -4.20 -14.85 -19.08
N LYS A 64 -5.36 -14.86 -18.40
CA LYS A 64 -5.42 -15.07 -16.95
C LYS A 64 -4.94 -16.45 -16.51
N SER A 65 -5.21 -17.49 -17.29
CA SER A 65 -4.75 -18.85 -16.94
C SER A 65 -3.23 -19.02 -17.01
N GLN A 66 -2.52 -18.07 -17.66
CA GLN A 66 -1.05 -18.04 -17.73
C GLN A 66 -0.40 -17.32 -16.53
N ILE A 67 -1.20 -16.67 -15.66
CA ILE A 67 -0.67 -16.00 -14.47
C ILE A 67 -0.20 -17.06 -13.47
N THR A 68 1.08 -17.04 -13.12
CA THR A 68 1.61 -17.94 -12.11
C THR A 68 1.12 -17.57 -10.71
N ARG A 69 1.16 -18.56 -9.80
CA ARG A 69 0.77 -18.33 -8.39
C ARG A 69 1.65 -17.26 -7.74
N GLU A 70 2.94 -17.25 -8.05
CA GLU A 70 3.89 -16.24 -7.55
C GLU A 70 3.59 -14.84 -8.10
N ALA A 71 3.24 -14.73 -9.38
CA ALA A 71 2.84 -13.44 -9.97
C ALA A 71 1.56 -12.89 -9.33
N GLN A 72 0.57 -13.75 -9.12
CA GLN A 72 -0.67 -13.38 -8.42
C GLN A 72 -0.39 -12.94 -6.98
N GLN A 73 0.50 -13.63 -6.28
CA GLN A 73 0.89 -13.28 -4.93
C GLN A 73 1.57 -11.91 -4.88
N ARG A 74 2.56 -11.65 -5.76
CA ARG A 74 3.21 -10.34 -5.88
C ARG A 74 2.21 -9.22 -6.14
N ALA A 75 1.24 -9.44 -7.03
CA ALA A 75 0.18 -8.48 -7.32
C ALA A 75 -0.71 -8.20 -6.10
N ASN A 76 -1.06 -9.23 -5.32
CA ASN A 76 -1.83 -9.09 -4.09
C ASN A 76 -1.07 -8.29 -3.03
N ASP A 77 0.24 -8.53 -2.91
CA ASP A 77 1.11 -7.83 -1.98
C ASP A 77 1.26 -6.35 -2.33
N GLU A 78 1.45 -6.05 -3.60
CA GLU A 78 1.52 -4.69 -4.09
C GLU A 78 0.19 -3.94 -3.83
N ARG A 79 -0.96 -4.56 -4.13
CA ARG A 79 -2.29 -3.99 -3.81
C ARG A 79 -2.46 -3.74 -2.32
N SER A 80 -2.08 -4.70 -1.48
CA SER A 80 -2.14 -4.56 -0.03
C SER A 80 -1.26 -3.41 0.47
N ARG A 81 -0.05 -3.26 -0.09
CA ARG A 81 0.88 -2.18 0.20
C ARG A 81 0.32 -0.81 -0.21
N ILE A 82 -0.19 -0.70 -1.43
CA ILE A 82 -0.80 0.53 -1.94
C ILE A 82 -1.98 0.93 -1.07
N HIS A 83 -2.86 -0.01 -0.75
CA HIS A 83 -4.02 0.26 0.10
C HIS A 83 -3.61 0.71 1.51
N LEU A 84 -2.56 0.13 2.08
CA LEU A 84 -2.00 0.57 3.36
C LEU A 84 -1.50 2.02 3.29
N ILE A 85 -0.75 2.39 2.24
CA ILE A 85 -0.29 3.76 2.02
C ILE A 85 -1.49 4.72 1.93
N GLN A 86 -2.50 4.36 1.16
CA GLN A 86 -3.72 5.15 0.98
C GLN A 86 -4.48 5.35 2.30
N LEU A 87 -4.58 4.30 3.13
CA LEU A 87 -5.20 4.40 4.46
C LEU A 87 -4.39 5.31 5.39
N VAL A 88 -3.07 5.19 5.39
CA VAL A 88 -2.19 6.05 6.21
C VAL A 88 -2.35 7.51 5.80
N GLU A 89 -2.28 7.83 4.51
CA GLU A 89 -2.43 9.19 3.99
C GLU A 89 -3.84 9.79 4.21
N ALA A 90 -4.88 8.95 4.26
CA ALA A 90 -6.25 9.40 4.50
C ALA A 90 -6.57 9.67 5.96
N ASN A 91 -5.79 9.15 6.92
CA ASN A 91 -6.15 9.13 8.32
C ASN A 91 -5.15 9.79 9.27
N PHE A 92 -3.88 9.93 8.88
CA PHE A 92 -2.83 10.36 9.78
C PHE A 92 -2.04 11.54 9.23
N SER A 93 -1.44 12.30 10.15
CA SER A 93 -0.68 13.53 9.89
C SER A 93 0.52 13.62 10.84
N GLU A 94 1.28 14.72 10.79
CA GLU A 94 2.40 15.01 11.70
C GLU A 94 1.98 15.16 13.18
N LYS A 95 0.68 15.30 13.45
CA LYS A 95 0.13 15.36 14.83
C LYS A 95 -0.01 13.98 15.47
N ASP A 96 0.10 12.94 14.68
CA ASP A 96 -0.11 11.56 15.07
C ASP A 96 1.23 10.88 15.40
N VAL A 97 1.17 9.66 15.91
CA VAL A 97 2.36 8.97 16.43
C VAL A 97 2.59 7.62 15.79
N SER A 98 3.86 7.27 15.66
CA SER A 98 4.34 5.92 15.40
C SER A 98 4.88 5.34 16.69
N ILE A 99 4.47 4.13 17.03
CA ILE A 99 4.95 3.44 18.23
C ILE A 99 5.48 2.06 17.87
N THR A 100 6.65 1.72 18.39
CA THR A 100 7.23 0.39 18.32
C THR A 100 7.21 -0.26 19.69
N LEU A 101 6.43 -1.33 19.82
CA LEU A 101 6.30 -2.12 21.04
C LEU A 101 7.19 -3.35 20.95
N SER A 102 8.07 -3.55 21.91
CA SER A 102 8.94 -4.72 22.01
C SER A 102 8.80 -5.37 23.38
N TYR A 103 9.18 -6.64 23.45
CA TYR A 103 9.13 -7.40 24.70
C TYR A 103 10.48 -7.42 25.39
N GLU A 104 10.45 -7.37 26.70
CA GLU A 104 11.60 -7.64 27.57
C GLU A 104 11.60 -9.12 27.97
N GLY A 105 12.78 -9.71 28.18
CA GLY A 105 12.91 -11.11 28.55
C GLY A 105 12.61 -12.10 27.42
N ARG A 106 12.06 -13.26 27.77
CA ARG A 106 11.69 -14.31 26.79
C ARG A 106 10.51 -13.86 25.93
N PRO A 107 10.60 -13.95 24.60
CA PRO A 107 9.48 -13.59 23.73
C PRO A 107 8.27 -14.50 23.96
N PRO A 108 7.06 -13.92 23.94
CA PRO A 108 5.85 -14.70 24.09
C PRO A 108 5.50 -15.48 22.80
N GLU A 109 4.69 -16.52 22.96
CA GLU A 109 4.07 -17.23 21.85
C GLU A 109 3.20 -16.31 20.99
N PRO A 110 3.01 -16.61 19.69
CA PRO A 110 2.27 -15.75 18.74
C PRO A 110 0.86 -15.37 19.19
N GLU A 111 0.11 -16.30 19.79
CA GLU A 111 -1.25 -16.09 20.29
C GLU A 111 -1.24 -15.09 21.45
N ARG A 112 -0.19 -15.10 22.23
CA ARG A 112 0.01 -14.16 23.35
C ARG A 112 0.28 -12.76 22.81
N VAL A 113 1.08 -12.62 21.76
CA VAL A 113 1.33 -11.33 21.09
C VAL A 113 0.00 -10.66 20.68
N ASP A 114 -0.86 -11.40 19.99
CA ASP A 114 -2.17 -10.91 19.55
C ASP A 114 -3.06 -10.48 20.74
N LYS A 115 -3.02 -11.22 21.86
CA LYS A 115 -3.76 -10.86 23.09
C LYS A 115 -3.21 -9.58 23.72
N ASP A 116 -1.89 -9.44 23.79
CA ASP A 116 -1.23 -8.30 24.38
C ASP A 116 -1.48 -7.02 23.58
N ILE A 117 -1.48 -7.10 22.25
CA ILE A 117 -1.85 -5.98 21.37
C ILE A 117 -3.30 -5.56 21.60
N ARG A 118 -4.24 -6.50 21.67
CA ARG A 118 -5.66 -6.20 21.96
C ARG A 118 -5.81 -5.51 23.32
N ASN A 119 -5.10 -5.97 24.34
CA ASN A 119 -5.11 -5.36 25.68
C ASN A 119 -4.52 -3.95 25.67
N PHE A 120 -3.40 -3.74 24.97
CA PHE A 120 -2.81 -2.42 24.78
C PHE A 120 -3.81 -1.46 24.14
N ILE A 121 -4.40 -1.84 23.01
CA ILE A 121 -5.42 -1.04 22.29
C ILE A 121 -6.61 -0.72 23.22
N ALA A 122 -7.09 -1.68 24.00
CA ALA A 122 -8.20 -1.46 24.93
C ALA A 122 -7.85 -0.47 26.04
N ARG A 123 -6.61 -0.52 26.56
CA ARG A 123 -6.12 0.43 27.57
C ARG A 123 -5.97 1.84 27.00
N VAL A 124 -5.39 1.97 25.80
CA VAL A 124 -5.27 3.27 25.10
C VAL A 124 -6.65 3.86 24.82
N LYS A 125 -7.62 3.08 24.37
CA LYS A 125 -9.01 3.54 24.18
C LYS A 125 -9.61 4.09 25.47
N ARG A 126 -9.39 3.41 26.61
CA ARG A 126 -9.86 3.90 27.93
C ARG A 126 -9.18 5.20 28.34
N ALA A 127 -7.86 5.32 28.14
CA ALA A 127 -7.12 6.54 28.43
C ALA A 127 -7.63 7.71 27.57
N ARG A 128 -7.86 7.50 26.27
CA ARG A 128 -8.42 8.51 25.37
C ARG A 128 -9.80 8.97 25.81
N ARG A 129 -10.69 8.04 26.17
CA ARG A 129 -12.03 8.38 26.68
C ARG A 129 -11.96 9.21 27.96
N LYS A 130 -11.08 8.85 28.88
CA LYS A 130 -10.85 9.61 30.12
C LYS A 130 -10.35 11.03 29.86
N ALA A 131 -9.54 11.20 28.81
CA ALA A 131 -9.00 12.49 28.38
C ALA A 131 -9.93 13.30 27.44
N GLY A 132 -11.14 12.82 27.16
CA GLY A 132 -12.10 13.49 26.25
C GLY A 132 -11.65 13.56 24.79
N LEU A 133 -10.75 12.66 24.37
CA LEU A 133 -10.21 12.64 23.02
C LEU A 133 -11.06 11.80 22.06
N ASP A 134 -10.96 12.09 20.77
CA ASP A 134 -11.59 11.31 19.71
C ASP A 134 -11.24 9.81 19.80
N ASP A 135 -12.10 8.98 19.20
CA ASP A 135 -11.90 7.54 19.13
C ASP A 135 -10.55 7.17 18.54
N LEU A 136 -9.93 6.13 19.11
CA LEU A 136 -8.63 5.64 18.66
C LEU A 136 -8.72 5.11 17.23
N LYS A 137 -7.96 5.73 16.34
CA LYS A 137 -7.60 5.19 15.01
C LYS A 137 -6.20 4.60 15.07
N TYR A 138 -6.03 3.43 14.48
CA TYR A 138 -4.71 2.79 14.44
C TYR A 138 -4.58 1.85 13.25
N ILE A 139 -3.32 1.63 12.85
CA ILE A 139 -2.88 0.57 11.94
C ILE A 139 -1.64 -0.05 12.57
N TYR A 140 -1.53 -1.38 12.57
CA TYR A 140 -0.35 -2.06 13.08
C TYR A 140 0.06 -3.26 12.25
N ALA A 141 1.35 -3.59 12.31
CA ALA A 141 1.95 -4.80 11.78
C ALA A 141 2.84 -5.44 12.86
N ILE A 142 2.87 -6.76 12.88
CA ILE A 142 3.75 -7.52 13.77
C ILE A 142 5.02 -7.84 12.96
N GLY A 143 6.18 -7.44 13.47
CA GLY A 143 7.52 -7.75 12.98
C GLY A 143 8.20 -8.82 13.83
N GLY A 144 9.42 -9.26 13.42
CA GLY A 144 10.18 -10.31 14.10
C GLY A 144 9.85 -11.72 13.59
N ASP A 145 10.70 -12.70 13.85
CA ASP A 145 10.47 -14.08 13.45
C ASP A 145 9.52 -14.77 14.44
N GLU A 146 8.68 -15.64 13.92
CA GLU A 146 7.99 -16.61 14.78
C GLU A 146 9.05 -17.56 15.33
N MET A 147 8.93 -17.94 16.62
CA MET A 147 9.89 -18.83 17.28
C MET A 147 10.11 -20.10 16.46
N PRO A 148 11.34 -20.44 16.07
CA PRO A 148 11.63 -21.79 15.62
C PRO A 148 11.41 -22.77 16.79
N ALA A 149 10.90 -23.93 16.50
CA ALA A 149 10.58 -24.97 17.49
C ALA A 149 11.81 -25.48 18.29
N ALA A 150 13.03 -25.11 17.87
CA ALA A 150 14.28 -25.50 18.52
C ALA A 150 15.31 -24.35 18.44
N GLY A 151 15.38 -23.54 19.51
CA GLY A 151 16.45 -22.56 19.69
C GLY A 151 16.17 -21.19 19.05
N TYR A 152 16.44 -20.15 19.83
CA TYR A 152 16.19 -18.75 19.47
C TYR A 152 17.33 -18.21 18.61
N SER A 153 17.17 -18.15 17.29
CA SER A 153 18.11 -17.46 16.39
C SER A 153 17.48 -16.31 15.59
N GLY A 154 16.22 -15.96 15.87
CA GLY A 154 15.44 -15.01 15.10
C GLY A 154 15.28 -13.62 15.75
N LYS A 155 14.78 -12.64 14.98
CA LYS A 155 14.44 -11.31 15.50
C LYS A 155 13.22 -11.41 16.41
N ARG A 156 13.33 -10.82 17.62
CA ARG A 156 12.24 -10.83 18.61
C ARG A 156 10.94 -10.26 18.03
N PRO A 157 9.76 -10.82 18.39
CA PRO A 157 8.48 -10.24 18.03
C PRO A 157 8.40 -8.79 18.50
N HIS A 158 7.98 -7.91 17.62
CA HIS A 158 7.74 -6.51 17.92
C HIS A 158 6.57 -6.00 17.10
N VAL A 159 5.94 -4.94 17.54
CA VAL A 159 4.75 -4.38 16.91
C VAL A 159 5.05 -2.97 16.47
N HIS A 160 4.89 -2.71 15.18
CA HIS A 160 4.86 -1.34 14.67
C HIS A 160 3.42 -0.89 14.55
N MET A 161 3.09 0.24 15.14
CA MET A 161 1.74 0.80 15.14
C MET A 161 1.78 2.29 14.83
N ILE A 162 0.87 2.74 13.97
CA ILE A 162 0.53 4.15 13.78
C ILE A 162 -0.81 4.38 14.48
N MET A 163 -0.94 5.47 15.22
CA MET A 163 -2.20 5.86 15.85
C MET A 163 -2.35 7.38 15.92
N ASN A 164 -3.61 7.83 16.02
CA ASN A 164 -3.88 9.25 16.23
C ASN A 164 -3.34 9.74 17.57
N GLY A 165 -2.72 10.93 17.56
CA GLY A 165 -2.10 11.57 18.71
C GLY A 165 -3.09 11.97 19.82
N GLY A 166 -2.59 12.71 20.80
CA GLY A 166 -3.39 13.26 21.91
C GLY A 166 -3.12 12.60 23.27
N ILE A 167 -2.59 11.37 23.31
CA ILE A 167 -2.02 10.78 24.54
C ILE A 167 -0.52 11.06 24.52
N ASP A 168 0.02 11.45 25.66
CA ASP A 168 1.45 11.70 25.81
C ASP A 168 2.26 10.38 25.72
N ARG A 169 3.55 10.55 25.41
CA ARG A 169 4.47 9.44 25.20
C ARG A 169 4.62 8.56 26.44
N ASP A 170 4.82 9.18 27.61
CA ASP A 170 5.09 8.46 28.85
C ASP A 170 3.90 7.60 29.25
N THR A 171 2.68 8.12 29.06
CA THR A 171 1.44 7.36 29.25
C THR A 171 1.35 6.16 28.31
N LEU A 172 1.70 6.31 27.02
CA LEU A 172 1.68 5.20 26.06
C LEU A 172 2.70 4.12 26.43
N GLU A 173 3.89 4.52 26.84
CA GLU A 173 4.96 3.62 27.29
C GLU A 173 4.55 2.86 28.56
N ALA A 174 3.98 3.56 29.56
CA ALA A 174 3.47 2.95 30.78
C ALA A 174 2.32 1.96 30.53
N ILE A 175 1.45 2.24 29.55
CA ILE A 175 0.35 1.34 29.18
C ILE A 175 0.87 0.01 28.63
N TRP A 176 2.00 -0.01 27.92
CA TRP A 176 2.54 -1.23 27.35
C TRP A 176 3.00 -2.21 28.43
N ALA A 177 3.85 -1.78 29.37
CA ALA A 177 4.30 -2.51 30.57
C ALA A 177 4.79 -3.96 30.30
N LYS A 178 5.39 -4.23 29.14
CA LYS A 178 5.91 -5.57 28.75
C LYS A 178 7.32 -5.53 28.17
N GLY A 179 7.93 -4.37 28.18
CA GLY A 179 9.22 -4.05 27.63
C GLY A 179 9.23 -2.62 27.08
N ARG A 180 10.03 -2.37 26.06
CA ARG A 180 10.18 -1.02 25.53
C ARG A 180 9.01 -0.65 24.59
N ALA A 181 8.53 0.58 24.77
CA ALA A 181 7.62 1.23 23.86
C ALA A 181 8.30 2.50 23.34
N ASN A 182 8.78 2.49 22.10
CA ASN A 182 9.36 3.70 21.49
C ASN A 182 8.28 4.43 20.72
N CYS A 183 7.98 5.66 21.13
CA CYS A 183 6.92 6.48 20.57
C CYS A 183 7.51 7.77 19.96
N ASP A 184 7.30 7.97 18.66
CA ASP A 184 7.75 9.13 17.90
C ASP A 184 6.59 9.80 17.17
N ARG A 185 6.64 11.12 17.00
CA ARG A 185 5.71 11.82 16.11
C ARG A 185 5.95 11.42 14.68
N LEU A 186 4.87 11.30 13.91
CA LEU A 186 4.98 11.05 12.49
C LEU A 186 5.68 12.22 11.80
N GLN A 187 6.66 11.90 10.97
CA GLN A 187 7.42 12.88 10.18
C GLN A 187 7.12 12.65 8.70
N PRO A 188 6.13 13.37 8.11
CA PRO A 188 5.88 13.31 6.68
C PRO A 188 7.10 13.81 5.90
N ARG A 189 7.55 13.04 4.94
CA ARG A 189 8.52 13.47 3.94
C ARG A 189 7.78 14.26 2.83
N ASP A 190 8.52 14.74 1.84
CA ASP A 190 7.90 15.44 0.70
C ASP A 190 6.87 14.56 -0.01
N GLU A 191 7.13 13.24 -0.09
CA GLU A 191 6.18 12.25 -0.64
C GLU A 191 5.06 11.87 0.35
N GLY A 192 5.08 12.37 1.59
CA GLY A 192 4.09 12.10 2.64
C GLY A 192 4.49 11.01 3.63
N LEU A 193 3.48 10.28 4.11
CA LEU A 193 3.63 9.22 5.11
C LEU A 193 3.82 7.82 4.50
N GLY A 194 3.87 7.71 3.17
CA GLY A 194 3.98 6.43 2.47
C GLY A 194 5.21 5.60 2.88
N GLY A 195 6.31 6.24 3.24
CA GLY A 195 7.53 5.57 3.70
C GLY A 195 7.33 4.70 4.94
N ILE A 196 6.47 5.11 5.88
CA ILE A 196 6.15 4.35 7.09
C ILE A 196 5.37 3.08 6.74
N ALA A 197 4.42 3.18 5.81
CA ALA A 197 3.66 2.04 5.32
C ALA A 197 4.56 1.01 4.62
N VAL A 198 5.53 1.48 3.82
CA VAL A 198 6.55 0.63 3.19
C VAL A 198 7.40 -0.08 4.24
N TYR A 199 7.83 0.64 5.27
CA TYR A 199 8.59 0.06 6.38
C TYR A 199 7.82 -1.08 7.08
N PHE A 200 6.52 -0.91 7.34
CA PHE A 200 5.67 -1.94 7.93
C PHE A 200 5.57 -3.20 7.07
N THR A 201 5.64 -3.07 5.76
CA THR A 201 5.49 -4.21 4.84
C THR A 201 6.81 -4.89 4.48
N ARG A 202 7.96 -4.17 4.54
CA ARG A 202 9.29 -4.73 4.23
C ARG A 202 9.72 -5.86 5.15
N GLN A 203 9.35 -5.80 6.42
CA GLN A 203 9.79 -6.77 7.42
C GLN A 203 9.21 -8.19 7.22
N LYS A 204 8.31 -8.37 6.25
CA LYS A 204 7.69 -9.68 5.93
C LYS A 204 8.21 -10.32 4.64
N GLN A 205 9.12 -9.69 3.90
CA GLN A 205 9.66 -10.30 2.67
C GLN A 205 10.51 -11.53 2.93
N ASP A 206 11.06 -11.67 4.13
CA ASP A 206 11.94 -12.79 4.53
C ASP A 206 11.19 -13.94 5.23
N ARG A 207 9.86 -13.89 5.30
CA ARG A 207 9.06 -14.93 5.97
C ARG A 207 8.37 -15.85 4.98
N PRO A 208 8.36 -17.17 5.22
CA PRO A 208 7.46 -18.04 4.50
C PRO A 208 6.01 -17.59 4.72
N GLU A 209 5.31 -17.35 3.61
CA GLU A 209 3.94 -16.87 3.67
C GLU A 209 3.03 -17.95 4.26
N ARG A 210 2.36 -17.59 5.35
CA ARG A 210 1.23 -18.38 5.83
C ARG A 210 -0.03 -17.92 5.13
N PRO A 211 -0.72 -18.79 4.36
CA PRO A 211 -1.99 -18.46 3.74
C PRO A 211 -2.98 -17.93 4.77
N GLY A 212 -3.64 -16.79 4.50
CA GLY A 212 -4.67 -16.22 5.36
C GLY A 212 -4.18 -15.30 6.48
N VAL A 213 -2.88 -15.16 6.73
CA VAL A 213 -2.34 -14.23 7.74
C VAL A 213 -2.26 -12.81 7.18
N LYS A 214 -3.00 -11.88 7.78
CA LYS A 214 -2.97 -10.47 7.39
C LYS A 214 -1.61 -9.85 7.68
N LYS A 215 -1.00 -9.18 6.69
CA LYS A 215 0.28 -8.48 6.83
C LYS A 215 0.19 -7.27 7.78
N TRP A 216 -0.96 -6.65 7.85
CA TRP A 216 -1.29 -5.54 8.76
C TRP A 216 -2.76 -5.57 9.15
N ARG A 217 -3.09 -4.89 10.24
CA ARG A 217 -4.45 -4.76 10.77
C ARG A 217 -4.72 -3.30 11.13
N GLY A 218 -5.97 -2.85 10.96
CA GLY A 218 -6.39 -1.48 11.27
C GLY A 218 -7.70 -1.41 12.02
N SER A 219 -7.95 -0.26 12.65
CA SER A 219 -9.21 0.03 13.33
C SER A 219 -10.35 0.19 12.30
N ARG A 220 -11.59 -0.14 12.70
CA ARG A 220 -12.76 -0.10 11.81
C ARG A 220 -13.21 1.33 11.45
N ASN A 221 -12.82 2.32 12.22
CA ASN A 221 -13.17 3.73 12.04
C ASN A 221 -12.19 4.51 11.14
N LEU A 222 -11.32 3.83 10.40
CA LEU A 222 -10.47 4.46 9.41
C LEU A 222 -11.28 4.96 8.21
N LYS A 223 -11.04 6.21 7.79
CA LYS A 223 -11.54 6.74 6.53
C LYS A 223 -10.97 5.93 5.39
N GLN A 224 -11.84 5.42 4.53
CA GLN A 224 -11.41 4.65 3.36
C GLN A 224 -10.97 5.59 2.22
N PRO A 225 -10.01 5.16 1.39
CA PRO A 225 -9.68 5.85 0.14
C PRO A 225 -10.93 6.00 -0.74
N VAL A 226 -11.12 7.17 -1.33
CA VAL A 226 -12.29 7.44 -2.17
C VAL A 226 -11.92 7.23 -3.64
N ARG A 227 -12.40 6.14 -4.22
CA ARG A 227 -12.33 5.90 -5.65
C ARG A 227 -13.45 6.70 -6.34
N ARG A 228 -13.12 7.45 -7.40
CA ARG A 228 -14.15 8.10 -8.22
C ARG A 228 -15.06 7.05 -8.86
N SER A 229 -16.36 7.30 -8.88
CA SER A 229 -17.37 6.34 -9.33
C SER A 229 -17.24 5.93 -10.80
N ARG A 230 -16.63 6.78 -11.63
CA ARG A 230 -16.44 6.52 -13.07
C ARG A 230 -14.99 6.74 -13.47
N ASP A 231 -14.46 5.79 -14.23
CA ASP A 231 -13.16 5.93 -14.85
C ASP A 231 -13.24 6.90 -16.04
N ALA A 232 -12.33 7.86 -16.12
CA ALA A 232 -12.27 8.83 -17.20
C ALA A 232 -11.57 8.22 -18.43
N ARG A 233 -11.98 8.62 -19.64
CA ARG A 233 -11.28 8.26 -20.88
C ARG A 233 -9.88 8.89 -20.90
N MET A 234 -8.89 8.13 -21.38
CA MET A 234 -7.53 8.61 -21.61
C MET A 234 -7.17 8.42 -23.08
N PRO A 235 -6.86 9.49 -23.84
CA PRO A 235 -6.51 9.39 -25.26
C PRO A 235 -5.24 8.56 -25.47
N ASN A 236 -5.22 7.71 -26.50
CA ASN A 236 -4.07 6.87 -26.86
C ASN A 236 -2.80 7.70 -27.10
N SER A 237 -2.93 8.88 -27.71
CA SER A 237 -1.80 9.80 -27.93
C SER A 237 -1.13 10.25 -26.64
N ARG A 238 -1.91 10.56 -25.59
CA ARG A 238 -1.35 10.91 -24.28
C ARG A 238 -0.65 9.73 -23.60
N VAL A 239 -1.24 8.54 -23.70
CA VAL A 239 -0.62 7.33 -23.14
C VAL A 239 0.72 7.06 -23.81
N LYS A 240 0.77 7.14 -25.18
CA LYS A 240 2.01 6.96 -25.93
C LYS A 240 3.07 8.01 -25.57
N ARG A 241 2.67 9.28 -25.37
CA ARG A 241 3.60 10.34 -24.95
C ARG A 241 4.21 10.02 -23.58
N ILE A 242 3.39 9.71 -22.57
CA ILE A 242 3.86 9.34 -21.24
C ILE A 242 4.75 8.08 -21.31
N ALA A 243 4.41 7.09 -22.11
CA ALA A 243 5.20 5.87 -22.24
C ALA A 243 6.59 6.09 -22.84
N ARG A 244 6.74 7.09 -23.75
CA ARG A 244 8.03 7.46 -24.36
C ARG A 244 8.92 8.28 -23.43
N ASP A 245 8.35 9.23 -22.73
CA ASP A 245 9.05 10.12 -21.79
C ASP A 245 8.23 10.30 -20.53
N PHE A 246 8.27 9.28 -19.67
CA PHE A 246 7.47 9.26 -18.46
C PHE A 246 7.91 10.34 -17.46
N ARG A 247 9.16 10.80 -17.48
CA ARG A 247 9.66 11.81 -16.54
C ARG A 247 9.08 13.18 -16.81
N ASN A 248 9.10 13.63 -18.06
CA ASN A 248 8.64 14.97 -18.43
C ASN A 248 7.15 14.99 -18.78
N GLU A 249 6.73 14.12 -19.68
CA GLU A 249 5.37 14.12 -20.20
C GLU A 249 4.30 13.73 -19.17
N ALA A 250 4.63 12.83 -18.23
CA ALA A 250 3.68 12.48 -17.18
C ALA A 250 3.38 13.67 -16.27
N LYS A 251 4.38 14.49 -15.93
CA LYS A 251 4.21 15.69 -15.12
C LYS A 251 3.24 16.66 -15.78
N ASP A 252 3.52 17.03 -17.04
CA ASP A 252 2.69 17.98 -17.78
C ASP A 252 1.24 17.49 -17.96
N VAL A 253 1.07 16.24 -18.29
CA VAL A 253 -0.26 15.66 -18.50
C VAL A 253 -1.02 15.55 -17.18
N MET A 254 -0.39 15.02 -16.13
CA MET A 254 -1.09 14.72 -14.88
C MET A 254 -1.37 15.97 -14.06
N GLU A 255 -0.46 16.94 -13.99
CA GLU A 255 -0.69 18.18 -13.26
C GLU A 255 -1.77 19.04 -13.93
N LYS A 256 -1.90 19.00 -15.27
CA LYS A 256 -3.04 19.61 -15.98
C LYS A 256 -4.37 18.90 -15.69
N LEU A 257 -4.36 17.57 -15.51
CA LEU A 257 -5.57 16.80 -15.20
C LEU A 257 -5.99 16.89 -13.72
N TYR A 258 -5.07 17.27 -12.84
CA TYR A 258 -5.29 17.43 -11.41
C TYR A 258 -4.76 18.78 -10.90
N PRO A 259 -5.46 19.90 -11.22
CA PRO A 259 -5.04 21.22 -10.75
C PRO A 259 -4.87 21.26 -9.23
N GLY A 260 -3.81 21.93 -8.76
CA GLY A 260 -3.47 22.02 -7.34
C GLY A 260 -2.71 20.81 -6.78
N TYR A 261 -2.38 19.83 -7.62
CA TYR A 261 -1.55 18.68 -7.26
C TYR A 261 -0.23 18.69 -8.04
N GLN A 262 0.81 18.13 -7.44
CA GLN A 262 2.12 17.95 -8.03
C GLN A 262 2.40 16.44 -8.19
N LEU A 263 2.95 16.06 -9.33
CA LEU A 263 3.38 14.67 -9.58
C LEU A 263 4.59 14.34 -8.69
N GLN A 264 4.50 13.23 -7.96
CA GLN A 264 5.56 12.72 -7.08
C GLN A 264 6.25 11.47 -7.65
N ASP A 265 5.46 10.58 -8.25
CA ASP A 265 5.96 9.33 -8.79
C ASP A 265 5.18 8.91 -10.03
N VAL A 266 5.86 8.27 -10.96
CA VAL A 266 5.26 7.67 -12.15
C VAL A 266 5.89 6.33 -12.43
N GLN A 267 5.07 5.33 -12.64
CA GLN A 267 5.47 3.98 -13.01
C GLN A 267 4.79 3.62 -14.33
N VAL A 268 5.58 3.20 -15.30
CA VAL A 268 5.09 2.67 -16.58
C VAL A 268 5.39 1.18 -16.59
N ARG A 269 4.37 0.37 -16.86
CA ARG A 269 4.46 -1.08 -16.86
C ARG A 269 3.86 -1.63 -18.16
N TYR A 270 4.43 -2.72 -18.61
CA TYR A 270 3.92 -3.53 -19.72
C TYR A 270 3.53 -4.89 -19.17
N SER A 271 2.41 -5.44 -19.62
CA SER A 271 2.05 -6.80 -19.27
C SER A 271 2.79 -7.77 -20.20
N ASP A 272 3.30 -8.86 -19.65
CA ASP A 272 3.90 -9.95 -20.43
C ASP A 272 2.83 -10.88 -21.03
N ILE A 273 1.55 -10.65 -20.74
CA ILE A 273 0.45 -11.53 -21.09
C ILE A 273 -0.50 -10.88 -22.09
N VAL A 274 -0.78 -9.59 -21.94
CA VAL A 274 -1.70 -8.85 -22.80
C VAL A 274 -1.07 -7.56 -23.29
N ASP A 275 -1.36 -7.17 -24.54
CA ASP A 275 -0.90 -5.91 -25.10
C ASP A 275 -1.45 -4.72 -24.31
N GLY A 276 -0.61 -3.73 -24.05
CA GLY A 276 -1.01 -2.46 -23.46
C GLY A 276 -0.02 -1.88 -22.47
N VAL A 277 -0.13 -0.58 -22.29
CA VAL A 277 0.66 0.19 -21.34
C VAL A 277 -0.18 0.47 -20.11
N TYR A 278 0.41 0.24 -18.96
CA TYR A 278 -0.18 0.53 -17.67
C TYR A 278 0.65 1.61 -16.99
N ILE A 279 -0.01 2.71 -16.59
CA ILE A 279 0.67 3.85 -15.97
C ILE A 279 0.04 4.09 -14.61
N ARG A 280 0.87 4.16 -13.59
CA ARG A 280 0.46 4.61 -12.27
C ARG A 280 1.19 5.88 -11.93
N CYS A 281 0.42 6.92 -11.56
CA CYS A 281 0.94 8.20 -11.12
C CYS A 281 0.49 8.47 -9.69
N VAL A 282 1.43 8.94 -8.88
CA VAL A 282 1.16 9.44 -7.53
C VAL A 282 1.28 10.95 -7.55
N LEU A 283 0.22 11.62 -7.12
CA LEU A 283 0.20 13.08 -7.02
C LEU A 283 -0.08 13.49 -5.58
N ARG A 284 0.46 14.64 -5.18
CA ARG A 284 0.24 15.23 -3.86
C ARG A 284 -0.26 16.65 -4.00
N ARG A 285 -1.20 17.02 -3.12
CA ARG A 285 -1.69 18.40 -3.06
C ARG A 285 -0.53 19.36 -2.76
N ARG A 286 -0.42 20.42 -3.53
CA ARG A 286 0.53 21.51 -3.25
C ARG A 286 0.18 22.13 -1.89
N ARG A 287 1.19 22.43 -1.09
CA ARG A 287 1.03 23.15 0.18
C ARG A 287 0.68 24.60 -0.06
#